data_69002d5dd7716c77934511cae317a104
#
_entry.id   69002d5dd7716c77934511cae317a104
#
_cell.length_a   1.000
_cell.length_b   1.000
_cell.length_c   1.000
_cell.angle_alpha   90.00
_cell.angle_beta   90.00
_cell.angle_gamma   90.00
#
_symmetry.space_group_name_H-M   'P 1'
#
loop_
_entity.id
_entity.type
_entity.pdbx_description
1 polymer ?
#
loop_
_entity_poly.entity_id
_entity_poly.type
_entity_poly.pdbx_seq_one_letter_code
_entity_poly.pdbx_strand_id
1 'polypeptide(L)'
;MTLEPADTGGVRSLDELYSAFDGLSIEGGWHRRSPALWPEPRRTLVPHGWRFADVRPILAAAGDLVDHEMADRRNVTLTNPVEGNIYPTVRTLVAAYQLIRPGEAAK
;
A
#
# COMPACT_ATOMS: atom_id res chain seq x y z
N MET A 1 25.83 -14.06 8.38
CA MET A 1 25.64 -12.68 7.91
C MET A 1 24.41 -12.10 8.58
N THR A 2 24.57 -10.98 9.25
CA THR A 2 23.46 -10.31 9.93
C THR A 2 22.86 -9.29 8.99
N LEU A 3 21.55 -9.41 8.73
CA LEU A 3 20.85 -8.40 7.94
C LEU A 3 20.43 -7.26 8.88
N GLU A 4 20.71 -6.05 8.48
CA GLU A 4 20.22 -4.89 9.20
C GLU A 4 18.70 -4.79 9.04
N PRO A 5 17.97 -4.37 10.10
CA PRO A 5 16.54 -4.12 9.97
C PRO A 5 16.26 -3.09 8.89
N ALA A 6 15.21 -3.30 8.11
CA ALA A 6 14.80 -2.31 7.12
C ALA A 6 14.34 -1.03 7.83
N ASP A 7 14.60 0.13 7.20
CA ASP A 7 14.07 1.40 7.66
C ASP A 7 12.54 1.38 7.50
N THR A 8 11.82 1.60 8.60
CA THR A 8 10.36 1.64 8.63
C THR A 8 9.81 3.05 8.71
N GLY A 9 10.67 4.07 8.57
CA GLY A 9 10.23 5.47 8.66
C GLY A 9 9.70 5.88 10.03
N GLY A 10 10.05 5.13 11.09
CA GLY A 10 9.54 5.38 12.44
C GLY A 10 8.14 4.84 12.70
N VAL A 11 7.54 4.13 11.76
CA VAL A 11 6.20 3.53 11.89
C VAL A 11 6.28 2.29 12.78
N ARG A 12 5.53 2.26 13.90
CA ARG A 12 5.58 1.20 14.90
C ARG A 12 4.23 0.62 15.27
N SER A 13 3.14 1.13 14.73
CA SER A 13 1.78 0.64 14.99
C SER A 13 0.95 0.66 13.72
N LEU A 14 -0.17 -0.07 13.74
CA LEU A 14 -1.09 -0.08 12.60
C LEU A 14 -1.69 1.31 12.35
N ASP A 15 -2.02 2.04 13.40
CA ASP A 15 -2.55 3.40 13.24
C ASP A 15 -1.53 4.33 12.56
N GLU A 16 -0.27 4.24 12.96
CA GLU A 16 0.80 5.00 12.30
C GLU A 16 0.98 4.57 10.85
N LEU A 17 0.88 3.25 10.58
CA LEU A 17 0.97 2.71 9.23
C LEU A 17 -0.11 3.27 8.33
N TYR A 18 -1.36 3.25 8.78
CA TYR A 18 -2.48 3.74 7.98
C TYR A 18 -2.44 5.26 7.80
N SER A 19 -1.95 5.99 8.79
CA SER A 19 -1.71 7.42 8.64
C SER A 19 -0.64 7.71 7.58
N ALA A 20 0.44 6.93 7.57
CA ALA A 20 1.48 7.05 6.55
C ALA A 20 0.95 6.71 5.16
N PHE A 21 0.07 5.70 5.06
CA PHE A 21 -0.60 5.36 3.80
C PHE A 21 -1.38 6.55 3.25
N ASP A 22 -2.17 7.20 4.09
CA ASP A 22 -2.95 8.37 3.68
C ASP A 22 -2.05 9.50 3.18
N GLY A 23 -0.94 9.74 3.88
CA GLY A 23 0.02 10.78 3.49
C GLY A 23 0.73 10.54 2.17
N LEU A 24 0.86 9.26 1.75
CA LEU A 24 1.53 8.87 0.51
C LEU A 24 0.56 8.52 -0.62
N SER A 25 -0.74 8.61 -0.40
CA SER A 25 -1.78 8.20 -1.36
C SER A 25 -1.62 6.73 -1.77
N ILE A 26 -1.48 5.87 -0.78
CA ILE A 26 -1.41 4.41 -0.96
C ILE A 26 -2.41 3.74 -0.03
N GLU A 27 -2.79 2.51 -0.32
CA GLU A 27 -3.77 1.78 0.47
C GLU A 27 -3.42 0.30 0.53
N GLY A 28 -3.52 -0.29 1.71
CA GLY A 28 -3.36 -1.72 1.89
C GLY A 28 -4.56 -2.48 1.33
N GLY A 29 -4.30 -3.50 0.51
CA GLY A 29 -5.38 -4.32 -0.05
C GLY A 29 -6.22 -5.03 1.01
N TRP A 30 -5.64 -5.29 2.18
CA TRP A 30 -6.32 -5.90 3.33
C TRP A 30 -7.17 -4.90 4.12
N HIS A 31 -6.97 -3.61 3.91
CA HIS A 31 -7.63 -2.51 4.64
C HIS A 31 -8.42 -1.63 3.67
N ARG A 32 -9.15 -2.28 2.78
CA ARG A 32 -9.89 -1.60 1.73
C ARG A 32 -11.19 -1.02 2.26
N ARG A 33 -11.41 0.27 1.98
CA ARG A 33 -12.60 0.99 2.41
C ARG A 33 -13.71 0.98 1.36
N SER A 34 -13.44 0.40 0.18
CA SER A 34 -14.40 0.36 -0.93
C SER A 34 -14.25 -0.92 -1.74
N PRO A 35 -15.19 -1.22 -2.65
CA PRO A 35 -15.05 -2.33 -3.57
C PRO A 35 -13.76 -2.23 -4.40
N ALA A 36 -13.17 -3.37 -4.70
CA ALA A 36 -11.95 -3.46 -5.52
C ALA A 36 -12.20 -3.04 -6.97
N LEU A 37 -13.41 -3.22 -7.44
CA LEU A 37 -13.80 -2.88 -8.81
C LEU A 37 -14.99 -1.95 -8.80
N TRP A 38 -14.98 -1.01 -9.73
CA TRP A 38 -16.07 -0.08 -9.94
C TRP A 38 -16.85 -0.49 -11.19
N PRO A 39 -18.18 -0.30 -11.21
CA PRO A 39 -18.98 -0.61 -12.40
C PRO A 39 -18.52 0.20 -13.62
N GLU A 40 -18.05 1.42 -13.41
CA GLU A 40 -17.54 2.29 -14.46
C GLU A 40 -16.18 2.87 -14.06
N PRO A 41 -15.26 3.07 -15.02
CA PRO A 41 -13.99 3.72 -14.71
C PRO A 41 -14.16 5.12 -14.15
N ARG A 42 -13.32 5.49 -13.19
CA ARG A 42 -13.27 6.87 -12.70
C ARG A 42 -12.87 7.79 -13.85
N ARG A 43 -13.54 8.90 -14.01
CA ARG A 43 -13.32 9.83 -15.12
C ARG A 43 -12.41 10.98 -14.75
N THR A 44 -12.38 11.36 -13.49
CA THR A 44 -11.63 12.52 -13.00
C THR A 44 -10.49 12.04 -12.12
N LEU A 45 -9.28 12.06 -12.66
CA LEU A 45 -8.06 11.72 -11.96
C LEU A 45 -7.04 12.82 -12.19
N VAL A 46 -6.06 12.93 -11.29
CA VAL A 46 -4.99 13.92 -11.39
C VAL A 46 -3.67 13.22 -11.69
N PRO A 47 -2.74 13.87 -12.43
CA PRO A 47 -1.39 13.34 -12.57
C PRO A 47 -0.72 13.23 -11.20
N HIS A 48 -0.07 12.10 -10.94
CA HIS A 48 0.62 11.88 -9.67
C HIS A 48 1.75 10.88 -9.85
N GLY A 49 2.80 11.05 -9.07
CA GLY A 49 3.94 10.12 -9.04
C GLY A 49 4.21 9.68 -7.62
N TRP A 50 4.63 8.43 -7.47
CA TRP A 50 5.01 7.86 -6.17
C TRP A 50 6.50 7.54 -6.23
N ARG A 51 7.29 8.15 -5.33
CA ARG A 51 8.73 7.87 -5.25
C ARG A 51 8.92 6.60 -4.44
N PHE A 52 9.62 5.62 -5.00
CA PHE A 52 9.87 4.36 -4.28
C PHE A 52 10.66 4.60 -2.99
N ALA A 53 11.55 5.58 -2.98
CA ALA A 53 12.29 5.93 -1.77
C ALA A 53 11.38 6.36 -0.61
N ASP A 54 10.21 6.93 -0.91
CA ASP A 54 9.23 7.33 0.10
C ASP A 54 8.35 6.15 0.52
N VAL A 55 8.01 5.27 -0.41
CA VAL A 55 7.11 4.13 -0.17
C VAL A 55 7.84 2.97 0.50
N ARG A 56 9.10 2.75 0.17
CA ARG A 56 9.89 1.60 0.65
C ARG A 56 9.90 1.44 2.17
N PRO A 57 10.16 2.48 2.98
CA PRO A 57 10.13 2.33 4.43
C PRO A 57 8.76 1.91 4.95
N ILE A 58 7.71 2.39 4.31
CA ILE A 58 6.33 2.09 4.73
C ILE A 58 5.96 0.65 4.35
N LEU A 59 6.46 0.14 3.23
CA LEU A 59 6.32 -1.27 2.89
C LEU A 59 7.04 -2.16 3.91
N ALA A 60 8.23 -1.76 4.36
CA ALA A 60 8.95 -2.50 5.39
C ALA A 60 8.17 -2.51 6.71
N ALA A 61 7.57 -1.40 7.09
CA ALA A 61 6.70 -1.32 8.26
C ALA A 61 5.49 -2.24 8.13
N ALA A 62 4.88 -2.31 6.95
CA ALA A 62 3.78 -3.23 6.70
C ALA A 62 4.22 -4.68 6.87
N GLY A 63 5.45 -5.02 6.46
CA GLY A 63 6.00 -6.35 6.67
C GLY A 63 6.13 -6.72 8.14
N ASP A 64 6.44 -5.75 9.00
CA ASP A 64 6.56 -5.98 10.44
C ASP A 64 5.21 -6.03 11.16
N LEU A 65 4.22 -5.28 10.69
CA LEU A 65 2.96 -5.08 11.40
C LEU A 65 1.80 -5.95 10.86
N VAL A 66 1.92 -6.45 9.64
CA VAL A 66 0.85 -7.20 8.96
C VAL A 66 1.37 -8.58 8.60
N ASP A 67 0.80 -9.62 9.19
CA ASP A 67 1.15 -11.01 8.90
C ASP A 67 0.18 -11.64 7.89
N HIS A 68 0.41 -12.91 7.58
CA HIS A 68 -0.42 -13.65 6.62
C HIS A 68 -1.84 -13.96 7.14
N GLU A 69 -2.06 -13.89 8.44
CA GLU A 69 -3.41 -14.06 9.00
C GLU A 69 -4.25 -12.81 8.76
N MET A 70 -3.63 -11.64 8.86
CA MET A 70 -4.31 -10.37 8.62
C MET A 70 -4.48 -10.11 7.11
N ALA A 71 -3.49 -10.50 6.30
CA ALA A 71 -3.52 -10.27 4.87
C ALA A 71 -2.87 -11.46 4.14
N ASP A 72 -3.62 -12.14 3.29
CA ASP A 72 -3.07 -13.21 2.46
C ASP A 72 -1.94 -12.70 1.59
N ARG A 73 -2.06 -11.47 1.14
CA ARG A 73 -1.04 -10.76 0.37
C ARG A 73 -0.89 -9.35 0.89
N ARG A 74 0.34 -8.94 1.15
CA ARG A 74 0.62 -7.56 1.55
C ARG A 74 0.75 -6.68 0.30
N ASN A 75 -0.37 -6.48 -0.37
CA ASN A 75 -0.45 -5.59 -1.52
C ASN A 75 -0.75 -4.18 -1.03
N VAL A 76 0.04 -3.22 -1.49
CA VAL A 76 -0.17 -1.81 -1.20
C VAL A 76 -0.43 -1.10 -2.52
N THR A 77 -1.65 -0.65 -2.71
CA THR A 77 -2.12 -0.03 -3.94
C THR A 77 -1.72 1.44 -3.98
N LEU A 78 -1.21 1.87 -5.13
CA LEU A 78 -0.98 3.28 -5.42
C LEU A 78 -2.32 3.90 -5.82
N THR A 79 -2.84 4.80 -4.98
CA THR A 79 -4.18 5.35 -5.12
C THR A 79 -4.10 6.78 -5.63
N ASN A 80 -4.83 7.09 -6.70
CA ASN A 80 -4.84 8.46 -7.21
C ASN A 80 -5.36 9.42 -6.14
N PRO A 81 -4.67 10.54 -5.87
CA PRO A 81 -5.02 11.43 -4.76
C PRO A 81 -6.21 12.33 -5.01
N VAL A 82 -6.95 12.18 -6.10
CA VAL A 82 -8.16 12.98 -6.32
C VAL A 82 -9.16 12.72 -5.18
N GLU A 83 -9.84 13.78 -4.76
CA GLU A 83 -10.80 13.70 -3.65
C GLU A 83 -11.87 12.66 -3.94
N GLY A 84 -12.18 11.84 -2.94
CA GLY A 84 -13.21 10.80 -3.03
C GLY A 84 -12.75 9.52 -3.70
N ASN A 85 -11.52 9.46 -4.21
CA ASN A 85 -10.99 8.23 -4.78
C ASN A 85 -10.31 7.40 -3.69
N ILE A 86 -10.63 6.13 -3.64
CA ILE A 86 -10.08 5.23 -2.63
C ILE A 86 -9.54 3.91 -3.21
N TYR A 87 -9.41 3.79 -4.53
CA TYR A 87 -8.86 2.56 -5.09
C TYR A 87 -8.01 2.75 -6.35
N PRO A 88 -8.50 3.22 -7.51
CA PRO A 88 -7.69 3.11 -8.72
C PRO A 88 -6.48 4.05 -8.73
N THR A 89 -5.39 3.57 -9.31
CA THR A 89 -4.19 4.36 -9.56
C THR A 89 -4.44 5.35 -10.70
N VAL A 90 -5.00 4.85 -11.78
CA VAL A 90 -5.48 5.62 -12.92
C VAL A 90 -6.82 5.05 -13.37
N ARG A 91 -7.41 5.65 -14.37
CA ARG A 91 -8.80 5.39 -14.80
C ARG A 91 -9.17 3.91 -14.88
N THR A 92 -8.33 3.09 -15.52
CA THR A 92 -8.60 1.68 -15.77
C THR A 92 -7.52 0.76 -15.22
N LEU A 93 -6.51 1.30 -14.55
CA LEU A 93 -5.37 0.54 -14.08
C LEU A 93 -5.19 0.72 -12.59
N VAL A 94 -4.79 -0.37 -11.94
CA VAL A 94 -4.39 -0.37 -10.54
C VAL A 94 -2.95 -0.88 -10.49
N ALA A 95 -2.07 -0.10 -9.88
CA ALA A 95 -0.70 -0.50 -9.62
C ALA A 95 -0.52 -0.70 -8.12
N ALA A 96 0.22 -1.72 -7.74
CA ALA A 96 0.46 -2.03 -6.34
C ALA A 96 1.85 -2.62 -6.16
N TYR A 97 2.41 -2.43 -4.96
CA TYR A 97 3.57 -3.18 -4.51
C TYR A 97 3.09 -4.33 -3.65
N GLN A 98 3.67 -5.50 -3.83
CA GLN A 98 3.45 -6.65 -2.98
C GLN A 98 4.73 -6.94 -2.20
N LEU A 99 4.65 -6.96 -0.88
CA LEU A 99 5.80 -7.28 -0.04
C LEU A 99 5.78 -8.75 0.33
N ILE A 100 6.86 -9.44 -0.01
CA ILE A 100 7.11 -10.84 0.38
C ILE A 100 8.45 -10.87 1.09
N ARG A 101 8.47 -11.35 2.33
CA ARG A 101 9.69 -11.44 3.13
C ARG A 101 10.40 -12.76 2.86
N PRO A 102 11.73 -12.85 3.14
CA PRO A 102 12.44 -14.13 3.02
C PRO A 102 11.73 -15.23 3.82
N GLY A 103 11.56 -16.39 3.20
CA GLY A 103 10.87 -17.53 3.80
C GLY A 103 9.35 -17.53 3.66
N GLU A 104 8.77 -16.46 3.17
CA GLU A 104 7.34 -16.37 2.89
C GLU A 104 7.04 -16.77 1.44
N ALA A 105 5.82 -17.25 1.21
CA ALA A 105 5.31 -17.52 -0.12
C ALA A 105 4.01 -16.75 -0.34
N ALA A 106 3.82 -16.23 -1.53
CA ALA A 106 2.55 -15.60 -1.90
C ALA A 106 1.47 -16.67 -2.02
N LYS A 107 0.30 -16.39 -1.48
CA LYS A 107 -0.86 -17.26 -1.58
C LYS A 107 -1.71 -16.93 -2.81
#